data_03a411351ec76e9fca06861780d29867
#
_entry.id   03a411351ec76e9fca06861780d29867
#
_cell.length_a   1.000
_cell.length_b   1.000
_cell.length_c   1.000
_cell.angle_alpha   90.00
_cell.angle_beta   90.00
_cell.angle_gamma   90.00
#
_symmetry.space_group_name_H-M   'P 1'
#
loop_
_entity.id
_entity.type
_entity.pdbx_description
1 polymer ?
#
loop_
_entity_poly.entity_id
_entity_poly.type
_entity_poly.pdbx_seq_one_letter_code
_entity_poly.pdbx_strand_id
1 'polypeptide(L)'
;MELVLTILFVLWLISFIKFKRAYKEHKLLLVFYALRYENNTSQSFNDKLDALRHYGNALILTQQYSKAYDIYGEAVRLLETQPISKNTTLGNEIRKNYEFCRSPLPWIKQPMNYNSSWFHNFLLVRFGRGRYMGFSEDSLLEYESWKRALNGYR
;
A
#
# COMPACT_ATOMS: atom_id res chain seq x y z
N MET A 1 -10.96 -38.17 -10.42
CA MET A 1 -9.92 -37.20 -10.75
C MET A 1 -10.51 -35.92 -11.37
N GLU A 2 -11.45 -36.02 -12.29
CA GLU A 2 -12.13 -34.88 -12.95
C GLU A 2 -12.85 -33.92 -11.98
N LEU A 3 -13.57 -34.45 -10.97
CA LEU A 3 -14.26 -33.64 -9.97
C LEU A 3 -13.29 -32.74 -9.19
N VAL A 4 -12.12 -33.26 -8.79
CA VAL A 4 -11.10 -32.51 -8.04
C VAL A 4 -10.53 -31.41 -8.92
N LEU A 5 -10.23 -31.69 -10.18
CA LEU A 5 -9.73 -30.67 -11.12
C LEU A 5 -10.75 -29.56 -11.37
N THR A 6 -12.03 -29.91 -11.50
CA THR A 6 -13.12 -28.95 -11.65
C THR A 6 -13.24 -28.05 -10.43
N ILE A 7 -13.19 -28.60 -9.22
CA ILE A 7 -13.22 -27.81 -7.97
C ILE A 7 -12.03 -26.87 -7.90
N LEU A 8 -10.82 -27.33 -8.20
CA LEU A 8 -9.60 -26.49 -8.19
C LEU A 8 -9.70 -25.37 -9.22
N PHE A 9 -10.23 -25.65 -10.41
CA PHE A 9 -10.42 -24.63 -11.44
C PHE A 9 -11.43 -23.56 -11.01
N VAL A 10 -12.56 -23.95 -10.41
CA VAL A 10 -13.57 -23.00 -9.89
C VAL A 10 -12.97 -22.13 -8.78
N LEU A 11 -12.24 -22.73 -7.85
CA LEU A 11 -11.57 -21.98 -6.77
C LEU A 11 -10.52 -21.00 -7.34
N TRP A 12 -9.78 -21.42 -8.35
CA TRP A 12 -8.82 -20.56 -9.04
C TRP A 12 -9.53 -19.39 -9.74
N LEU A 13 -10.64 -19.63 -10.44
CA LEU A 13 -11.43 -18.61 -11.14
C LEU A 13 -12.00 -17.56 -10.17
N ILE A 14 -12.58 -18.02 -9.05
CA ILE A 14 -13.09 -17.14 -7.99
C ILE A 14 -11.94 -16.27 -7.42
N SER A 15 -10.80 -16.89 -7.15
CA SER A 15 -9.61 -16.22 -6.65
C SER A 15 -9.10 -15.15 -7.64
N PHE A 16 -9.13 -15.46 -8.94
CA PHE A 16 -8.71 -14.54 -10.00
C PHE A 16 -9.64 -13.33 -10.11
N ILE A 17 -10.95 -13.53 -10.04
CA ILE A 17 -11.94 -12.44 -10.06
C ILE A 17 -11.75 -11.52 -8.85
N LYS A 18 -11.57 -12.10 -7.65
CA LYS A 18 -11.31 -11.34 -6.42
C LYS A 18 -10.01 -10.54 -6.53
N PHE A 19 -8.97 -11.14 -7.08
CA PHE A 19 -7.68 -10.47 -7.32
C PHE A 19 -7.84 -9.27 -8.26
N LYS A 20 -8.53 -9.44 -9.40
CA LYS A 20 -8.78 -8.32 -10.33
C LYS A 20 -9.53 -7.16 -9.67
N ARG A 21 -10.55 -7.46 -8.84
CA ARG A 21 -11.27 -6.43 -8.09
C ARG A 21 -10.36 -5.72 -7.08
N ALA A 22 -9.59 -6.46 -6.30
CA ALA A 22 -8.64 -5.89 -5.35
C ALA A 22 -7.59 -5.02 -6.06
N TYR A 23 -7.06 -5.47 -7.18
CA TYR A 23 -6.08 -4.72 -7.97
C TYR A 23 -6.65 -3.41 -8.54
N LYS A 24 -7.92 -3.42 -8.96
CA LYS A 24 -8.62 -2.19 -9.38
C LYS A 24 -8.73 -1.19 -8.23
N GLU A 25 -9.09 -1.67 -7.03
CA GLU A 25 -9.13 -0.83 -5.82
C GLU A 25 -7.74 -0.28 -5.47
N HIS A 26 -6.67 -1.09 -5.57
CA HIS A 26 -5.31 -0.63 -5.32
C HIS A 26 -4.89 0.48 -6.29
N LYS A 27 -5.31 0.40 -7.55
CA LYS A 27 -5.07 1.49 -8.52
C LYS A 27 -5.80 2.78 -8.16
N LEU A 28 -7.04 2.69 -7.69
CA LEU A 28 -7.79 3.86 -7.22
C LEU A 28 -7.15 4.47 -5.98
N LEU A 29 -6.73 3.64 -5.02
CA LEU A 29 -5.94 4.07 -3.87
C LEU A 29 -4.67 4.80 -4.29
N LEU A 30 -3.95 4.26 -5.26
CA LEU A 30 -2.73 4.87 -5.78
C LEU A 30 -3.02 6.27 -6.35
N VAL A 31 -4.07 6.43 -7.16
CA VAL A 31 -4.45 7.74 -7.73
C VAL A 31 -4.79 8.72 -6.61
N PHE A 32 -5.59 8.30 -5.63
CA PHE A 32 -5.96 9.15 -4.50
C PHE A 32 -4.73 9.64 -3.72
N TYR A 33 -3.82 8.75 -3.35
CA TYR A 33 -2.65 9.13 -2.57
C TYR A 33 -1.60 9.89 -3.39
N ALA A 34 -1.50 9.66 -4.70
CA ALA A 34 -0.69 10.49 -5.59
C ALA A 34 -1.20 11.93 -5.62
N LEU A 35 -2.52 12.12 -5.83
CA LEU A 35 -3.15 13.44 -5.81
C LEU A 35 -2.98 14.14 -4.45
N ARG A 36 -3.15 13.38 -3.35
CA ARG A 36 -2.93 13.91 -2.01
C ARG A 36 -1.49 14.35 -1.79
N TYR A 37 -0.52 13.59 -2.27
CA TYR A 37 0.89 13.93 -2.21
C TYR A 37 1.19 15.20 -3.04
N GLU A 38 0.70 15.30 -4.27
CA GLU A 38 0.92 16.45 -5.15
C GLU A 38 0.29 17.73 -4.61
N ASN A 39 -0.91 17.64 -4.00
CA ASN A 39 -1.61 18.79 -3.43
C ASN A 39 -1.09 19.23 -2.06
N ASN A 40 -0.10 18.51 -1.51
CA ASN A 40 0.35 18.63 -0.13
C ASN A 40 1.50 19.63 0.05
N THR A 41 1.46 20.78 -0.62
CA THR A 41 2.56 21.77 -0.65
C THR A 41 2.70 22.62 0.62
N SER A 42 1.70 22.64 1.52
CA SER A 42 1.67 23.54 2.68
C SER A 42 1.42 22.85 4.03
N GLN A 43 1.61 21.55 4.15
CA GLN A 43 1.26 20.80 5.36
C GLN A 43 2.41 20.70 6.37
N SER A 44 2.02 20.36 7.61
CA SER A 44 2.97 20.11 8.70
C SER A 44 3.94 18.97 8.32
N PHE A 45 5.07 18.91 9.02
CA PHE A 45 6.06 17.84 8.85
C PHE A 45 5.43 16.44 8.93
N ASN A 46 4.57 16.22 9.94
CA ASN A 46 3.92 14.93 10.15
C ASN A 46 2.94 14.57 9.03
N ASP A 47 2.18 15.55 8.53
CA ASP A 47 1.23 15.33 7.43
C ASP A 47 1.98 14.98 6.13
N LYS A 48 3.09 15.68 5.87
CA LYS A 48 3.93 15.37 4.70
C LYS A 48 4.52 13.96 4.81
N LEU A 49 5.00 13.58 6.00
CA LEU A 49 5.57 12.27 6.22
C LEU A 49 4.51 11.16 6.07
N ASP A 50 3.30 11.40 6.58
CA ASP A 50 2.17 10.48 6.47
C ASP A 50 1.69 10.34 5.01
N ALA A 51 1.64 11.44 4.26
CA ALA A 51 1.33 11.41 2.83
C ALA A 51 2.34 10.58 2.03
N LEU A 52 3.65 10.76 2.28
CA LEU A 52 4.71 9.96 1.65
C LEU A 52 4.58 8.49 2.00
N ARG A 53 4.28 8.15 3.26
CA ARG A 53 4.07 6.78 3.72
C ARG A 53 2.91 6.12 2.97
N HIS A 54 1.74 6.77 2.94
CA HIS A 54 0.56 6.23 2.28
C HIS A 54 0.75 6.08 0.78
N TYR A 55 1.39 7.06 0.13
CA TYR A 55 1.71 6.96 -1.29
C TYR A 55 2.69 5.82 -1.57
N GLY A 56 3.75 5.68 -0.77
CA GLY A 56 4.68 4.57 -0.85
C GLY A 56 4.00 3.20 -0.66
N ASN A 57 3.10 3.08 0.33
CA ASN A 57 2.30 1.87 0.55
C ASN A 57 1.41 1.52 -0.66
N ALA A 58 0.75 2.51 -1.27
CA ALA A 58 -0.07 2.31 -2.47
C ALA A 58 0.78 1.86 -3.67
N LEU A 59 2.00 2.37 -3.82
CA LEU A 59 2.96 1.93 -4.83
C LEU A 59 3.41 0.48 -4.61
N ILE A 60 3.66 0.07 -3.36
CA ILE A 60 3.98 -1.33 -3.02
C ILE A 60 2.81 -2.25 -3.40
N LEU A 61 1.57 -1.89 -3.04
CA LEU A 61 0.38 -2.68 -3.37
C LEU A 61 0.18 -2.85 -4.87
N THR A 62 0.60 -1.87 -5.67
CA THR A 62 0.55 -1.92 -7.14
C THR A 62 1.83 -2.46 -7.77
N GLN A 63 2.76 -2.99 -6.97
CA GLN A 63 4.03 -3.59 -7.38
C GLN A 63 4.98 -2.61 -8.10
N GLN A 64 4.84 -1.32 -7.86
CA GLN A 64 5.72 -0.27 -8.40
C GLN A 64 6.89 0.00 -7.44
N TYR A 65 7.68 -1.02 -7.15
CA TYR A 65 8.72 -0.99 -6.12
C TYR A 65 9.81 0.06 -6.34
N SER A 66 10.19 0.32 -7.59
CA SER A 66 11.19 1.36 -7.91
C SER A 66 10.67 2.75 -7.52
N LYS A 67 9.44 3.09 -7.90
CA LYS A 67 8.82 4.36 -7.49
C LYS A 67 8.60 4.44 -5.98
N ALA A 68 8.19 3.34 -5.36
CA ALA A 68 8.06 3.27 -3.90
C ALA A 68 9.39 3.53 -3.20
N TYR A 69 10.50 3.02 -3.73
CA TYR A 69 11.84 3.29 -3.23
C TYR A 69 12.18 4.79 -3.26
N ASP A 70 11.87 5.49 -4.35
CA ASP A 70 12.12 6.92 -4.48
C ASP A 70 11.28 7.73 -3.47
N ILE A 71 10.00 7.41 -3.32
CA ILE A 71 9.08 8.05 -2.37
C ILE A 71 9.52 7.81 -0.92
N TYR A 72 9.86 6.58 -0.57
CA TYR A 72 10.39 6.29 0.77
C TYR A 72 11.77 6.90 1.00
N GLY A 73 12.59 7.04 -0.04
CA GLY A 73 13.86 7.76 0.02
C GLY A 73 13.66 9.24 0.37
N GLU A 74 12.63 9.89 -0.17
CA GLU A 74 12.23 11.25 0.22
C GLU A 74 11.78 11.29 1.68
N ALA A 75 10.94 10.33 2.10
CA ALA A 75 10.48 10.25 3.48
C ALA A 75 11.63 10.03 4.48
N VAL A 76 12.61 9.20 4.15
CA VAL A 76 13.81 8.98 4.98
C VAL A 76 14.64 10.27 5.09
N ARG A 77 14.88 10.97 3.97
CA ARG A 77 15.57 12.28 4.00
C ARG A 77 14.82 13.28 4.86
N LEU A 78 13.50 13.33 4.77
CA LEU A 78 12.68 14.20 5.61
C LEU A 78 12.82 13.85 7.10
N LEU A 79 12.83 12.56 7.47
CA LEU A 79 13.07 12.10 8.83
C LEU A 79 14.45 12.53 9.37
N GLU A 80 15.45 12.63 8.51
CA GLU A 80 16.80 13.05 8.90
C GLU A 80 16.88 14.53 9.29
N THR A 81 15.95 15.35 8.81
CA THR A 81 15.87 16.77 9.19
C THR A 81 15.38 16.99 10.63
N GLN A 82 14.71 15.99 11.23
CA GLN A 82 14.19 16.06 12.59
C GLN A 82 14.62 14.84 13.43
N PRO A 83 15.69 14.96 14.24
CA PRO A 83 16.24 13.83 15.01
C PRO A 83 15.25 13.12 15.95
N ILE A 84 14.26 13.87 16.51
CA ILE A 84 13.27 13.34 17.45
C ILE A 84 12.32 12.35 16.77
N SER A 85 12.01 12.54 15.49
CA SER A 85 11.11 11.68 14.73
C SER A 85 11.76 10.37 14.24
N LYS A 86 13.09 10.25 14.35
CA LYS A 86 13.80 9.05 13.88
C LYS A 86 13.41 7.77 14.60
N ASN A 87 13.02 7.85 15.86
CA ASN A 87 12.72 6.71 16.71
C ASN A 87 11.21 6.47 16.90
N THR A 88 10.37 7.16 16.15
CA THR A 88 8.92 6.94 16.19
C THR A 88 8.55 5.64 15.46
N THR A 89 7.39 5.06 15.82
CA THR A 89 6.83 3.90 15.11
C THR A 89 6.71 4.18 13.62
N LEU A 90 6.25 5.38 13.25
CA LEU A 90 6.13 5.83 11.87
C LEU A 90 7.49 5.89 11.16
N GLY A 91 8.52 6.46 11.81
CA GLY A 91 9.86 6.52 11.26
C GLY A 91 10.48 5.15 11.02
N ASN A 92 10.25 4.21 11.94
CA ASN A 92 10.72 2.83 11.80
C ASN A 92 10.00 2.09 10.65
N GLU A 93 8.68 2.29 10.50
CA GLU A 93 7.90 1.74 9.39
C GLU A 93 8.43 2.22 8.04
N ILE A 94 8.65 3.53 7.89
CA ILE A 94 9.16 4.14 6.66
C ILE A 94 10.53 3.55 6.29
N ARG A 95 11.48 3.46 7.24
CA ARG A 95 12.80 2.88 6.97
C ARG A 95 12.72 1.42 6.55
N LYS A 96 11.89 0.65 7.22
CA LYS A 96 11.68 -0.77 6.89
C LYS A 96 11.11 -0.94 5.48
N ASN A 97 10.15 -0.11 5.10
CA ASN A 97 9.57 -0.14 3.75
C ASN A 97 10.58 0.35 2.69
N TYR A 98 11.41 1.35 3.01
CA TYR A 98 12.52 1.77 2.16
C TYR A 98 13.48 0.62 1.89
N GLU A 99 13.95 -0.08 2.94
CA GLU A 99 14.84 -1.23 2.79
C GLU A 99 14.15 -2.41 2.05
N PHE A 100 12.86 -2.60 2.26
CA PHE A 100 12.09 -3.58 1.51
C PHE A 100 12.08 -3.27 0.00
N CYS A 101 11.85 -2.02 -0.39
CA CYS A 101 11.82 -1.60 -1.79
C CYS A 101 13.22 -1.61 -2.45
N ARG A 102 14.29 -1.45 -1.67
CA ARG A 102 15.69 -1.55 -2.13
C ARG A 102 16.08 -2.97 -2.56
N SER A 103 15.36 -3.99 -2.10
CA SER A 103 15.67 -5.37 -2.42
C SER A 103 15.53 -5.67 -3.91
N PRO A 104 16.48 -6.37 -4.56
CA PRO A 104 16.35 -6.80 -5.94
C PRO A 104 15.21 -7.82 -6.13
N LEU A 105 14.75 -8.47 -5.06
CA LEU A 105 13.66 -9.42 -5.05
C LEU A 105 12.63 -9.04 -3.97
N PRO A 106 11.96 -7.88 -4.08
CA PRO A 106 11.07 -7.38 -3.03
C PRO A 106 9.86 -8.28 -2.79
N TRP A 107 9.44 -9.08 -3.76
CA TRP A 107 8.33 -10.04 -3.63
C TRP A 107 8.64 -11.23 -2.71
N ILE A 108 9.93 -11.50 -2.41
CA ILE A 108 10.36 -12.55 -1.46
C ILE A 108 10.36 -12.00 -0.03
N LYS A 109 10.60 -10.69 0.14
CA LYS A 109 10.65 -10.05 1.45
C LYS A 109 9.24 -9.71 1.93
N GLN A 110 9.02 -9.88 3.22
CA GLN A 110 7.79 -9.49 3.86
C GLN A 110 7.69 -7.97 3.94
N PRO A 111 6.61 -7.34 3.46
CA PRO A 111 6.34 -5.93 3.73
C PRO A 111 6.24 -5.71 5.24
N MET A 112 6.93 -4.70 5.75
CA MET A 112 7.12 -4.53 7.19
C MET A 112 5.87 -4.07 7.94
N ASN A 113 4.87 -3.57 7.23
CA ASN A 113 3.58 -3.18 7.81
C ASN A 113 2.69 -4.38 8.16
N TYR A 114 3.10 -5.57 7.79
CA TYR A 114 2.34 -6.78 7.98
C TYR A 114 3.07 -7.67 8.99
N ASN A 115 2.47 -7.90 10.14
CA ASN A 115 2.99 -8.82 11.18
C ASN A 115 2.80 -10.29 10.81
N SER A 116 2.82 -10.61 9.54
CA SER A 116 2.53 -11.95 9.04
C SER A 116 3.54 -12.40 7.99
N SER A 117 3.63 -13.69 7.75
CA SER A 117 4.50 -14.25 6.73
C SER A 117 4.12 -13.75 5.33
N TRP A 118 5.08 -13.77 4.40
CA TRP A 118 4.83 -13.48 2.99
C TRP A 118 3.61 -14.21 2.42
N PHE A 119 3.49 -15.49 2.73
CA PHE A 119 2.38 -16.32 2.26
C PHE A 119 1.03 -15.84 2.82
N HIS A 120 0.98 -15.48 4.09
CA HIS A 120 -0.22 -14.94 4.72
C HIS A 120 -0.62 -13.60 4.08
N ASN A 121 0.33 -12.71 3.86
CA ASN A 121 0.07 -11.43 3.18
C ASN A 121 -0.40 -11.63 1.74
N PHE A 122 0.22 -12.55 1.01
CA PHE A 122 -0.22 -12.93 -0.31
C PHE A 122 -1.67 -13.41 -0.32
N LEU A 123 -2.05 -14.28 0.62
CA LEU A 123 -3.43 -14.75 0.74
C LEU A 123 -4.39 -13.62 1.12
N LEU A 124 -4.03 -12.75 2.06
CA LEU A 124 -4.85 -11.61 2.46
C LEU A 124 -5.13 -10.67 1.29
N VAL A 125 -4.11 -10.32 0.52
CA VAL A 125 -4.26 -9.48 -0.68
C VAL A 125 -5.11 -10.20 -1.73
N ARG A 126 -4.82 -11.47 -1.99
CA ARG A 126 -5.53 -12.26 -3.01
C ARG A 126 -7.00 -12.47 -2.67
N PHE A 127 -7.34 -12.64 -1.40
CA PHE A 127 -8.72 -12.80 -0.95
C PHE A 127 -9.40 -11.48 -0.54
N GLY A 128 -8.76 -10.35 -0.76
CA GLY A 128 -9.31 -9.01 -0.55
C GLY A 128 -9.37 -8.53 0.90
N ARG A 129 -8.88 -9.32 1.86
CA ARG A 129 -8.87 -8.92 3.28
C ARG A 129 -7.74 -7.96 3.63
N GLY A 130 -6.64 -8.01 2.90
CA GLY A 130 -5.44 -7.19 3.14
C GLY A 130 -5.35 -5.91 2.31
N ARG A 131 -6.40 -5.57 1.53
CA ARG A 131 -6.33 -4.47 0.56
C ARG A 131 -6.03 -3.09 1.17
N TYR A 132 -6.35 -2.92 2.44
CA TYR A 132 -6.17 -1.65 3.16
C TYR A 132 -5.10 -1.71 4.26
N MET A 133 -4.34 -2.79 4.35
CA MET A 133 -3.26 -2.89 5.32
C MET A 133 -2.19 -1.83 5.04
N GLY A 134 -1.68 -1.22 6.09
CA GLY A 134 -0.68 -0.14 6.00
C GLY A 134 -1.25 1.27 5.84
N PHE A 135 -2.59 1.43 5.88
CA PHE A 135 -3.26 2.73 5.83
C PHE A 135 -3.95 3.02 7.16
N SER A 136 -3.96 4.28 7.59
CA SER A 136 -4.72 4.70 8.77
C SER A 136 -6.23 4.73 8.48
N GLU A 137 -7.05 4.55 9.52
CA GLU A 137 -8.51 4.59 9.38
C GLU A 137 -8.99 5.93 8.83
N ASP A 138 -8.47 7.04 9.35
CA ASP A 138 -8.84 8.39 8.89
C ASP A 138 -8.53 8.58 7.40
N SER A 139 -7.37 8.12 6.97
CA SER A 139 -6.96 8.19 5.57
C SER A 139 -7.84 7.32 4.65
N LEU A 140 -8.32 6.19 5.14
CA LEU A 140 -9.26 5.35 4.40
C LEU A 140 -10.67 5.96 4.33
N LEU A 141 -11.12 6.66 5.38
CA LEU A 141 -12.39 7.40 5.35
C LEU A 141 -12.36 8.53 4.31
N GLU A 142 -11.25 9.26 4.22
CA GLU A 142 -11.04 10.27 3.18
C GLU A 142 -11.09 9.65 1.77
N TYR A 143 -10.38 8.52 1.58
CA TYR A 143 -10.42 7.78 0.32
C TYR A 143 -11.83 7.33 -0.08
N GLU A 144 -12.59 6.76 0.86
CA GLU A 144 -13.97 6.32 0.58
C GLU A 144 -14.91 7.50 0.28
N SER A 145 -14.69 8.66 0.93
CA SER A 145 -15.42 9.90 0.62
C SER A 145 -15.12 10.40 -0.79
N TRP A 146 -13.84 10.47 -1.16
CA TRP A 146 -13.40 10.83 -2.51
C TRP A 146 -13.95 9.88 -3.57
N LYS A 147 -13.92 8.58 -3.32
CA LYS A 147 -14.44 7.57 -4.24
C LYS A 147 -15.96 7.69 -4.44
N ARG A 148 -16.71 8.00 -3.38
CA ARG A 148 -18.15 8.27 -3.47
C ARG A 148 -18.43 9.49 -4.32
N ALA A 149 -17.67 10.58 -4.15
CA ALA A 149 -17.78 11.78 -4.96
C ALA A 149 -17.55 11.47 -6.45
N LEU A 150 -16.52 10.70 -6.81
CA LEU A 150 -16.27 10.28 -8.19
C LEU A 150 -17.43 9.49 -8.82
N ASN A 151 -18.09 8.62 -8.03
CA ASN A 151 -19.20 7.81 -8.53
C ASN A 151 -20.52 8.60 -8.59
N GLY A 152 -20.66 9.68 -7.83
CA GLY A 152 -21.83 10.56 -7.84
C GLY A 152 -21.87 11.53 -9.03
N TYR A 153 -20.76 11.69 -9.73
CA TYR A 153 -20.66 12.52 -10.95
C TYR A 153 -20.85 11.71 -12.24
N ARG A 154 -21.21 10.44 -12.15
CA ARG A 154 -21.58 9.57 -13.29
C ARG A 154 -23.06 9.31 -13.30
#